data_c1a2ee16ff79f0a94bd1a7be2306c806
#
_entry.id   c1a2ee16ff79f0a94bd1a7be2306c806
#
_cell.length_a   1.000
_cell.length_b   1.000
_cell.length_c   1.000
_cell.angle_alpha   90.00
_cell.angle_beta   90.00
_cell.angle_gamma   90.00
#
_symmetry.space_group_name_H-M   'P 1'
#
loop_
_entity.id
_entity.type
_entity.pdbx_description
1 polymer ?
#
loop_
_entity_poly.entity_id
_entity_poly.type
_entity_poly.pdbx_seq_one_letter_code
_entity_poly.pdbx_strand_id
1 'polypeptide(L)'
;RRGSDLCDKADGVLFTSDGRDVEMSVASTKAFYAQVAAGVLLACALSEIMGLGTAERRHEVLAGLRGLPQAMNEVIALRPQIADVAARYAPSKRYWAVVGNGPNTIAAQEVRIKLSELCYKSISSDVTEDKKHIDLSCEPLILVCAAGLVGSNADDVAKEIAIYRAHKASPIVVATQDENRFDAALAVIKVPAVDSSLAFVLSAVVGHLFGYEAARAIDDLARSLREAREIVEHAVLATDDGEAVVRTLRRSLKSASDRFRETLRVGSYDGHLEASTAVGLASMFRVVLDASPVEAYQTETGKVGSPGALVDDLTLALTRAIEELTRPIDAIKHQAKTVTVGISRSDEGVLDRALVQAVLDAGTGRDALSYRTLKVLADLDPAIDAVVGYTRYRIEGEGAAATITIVDRAGLSRDVPSRVERNPVLIGTKRRVANEQEVLVARGRSDGRTVIFVPEVKAGSTVGILLLHVKFHEFRPANVMRGVLQGYDRRYERLVDWVSETEGELRDDLLASIPVADLLIQPISEVADRWRR
;
A
#
# COMPACT_ATOMS: atom_id res chain seq x y z
N ARG A 1 11.88 -9.21 -8.31
CA ARG A 1 11.30 -10.22 -7.40
C ARG A 1 12.25 -11.40 -7.31
N ARG A 2 12.57 -11.89 -6.11
CA ARG A 2 13.31 -13.15 -5.96
C ARG A 2 12.49 -14.27 -6.63
N GLY A 3 13.16 -15.21 -7.31
CA GLY A 3 12.50 -16.28 -8.05
C GLY A 3 11.68 -15.80 -9.27
N SER A 4 12.00 -14.65 -9.85
CA SER A 4 11.47 -14.24 -11.15
C SER A 4 12.41 -14.66 -12.27
N ASP A 5 11.86 -14.88 -13.46
CA ASP A 5 12.65 -15.20 -14.67
C ASP A 5 13.83 -14.24 -14.89
N LEU A 6 13.68 -12.98 -14.47
CA LEU A 6 14.75 -11.99 -14.58
C LEU A 6 15.93 -12.32 -13.65
N CYS A 7 15.64 -12.74 -12.41
CA CYS A 7 16.69 -13.17 -11.47
C CYS A 7 17.39 -14.44 -11.96
N ASP A 8 16.62 -15.38 -12.54
CA ASP A 8 17.15 -16.67 -13.00
C ASP A 8 18.01 -16.54 -14.27
N LYS A 9 17.78 -15.48 -15.06
CA LYS A 9 18.51 -15.21 -16.32
C LYS A 9 19.62 -14.18 -16.19
N ALA A 10 19.73 -13.49 -15.06
CA ALA A 10 20.73 -12.46 -14.83
C ALA A 10 22.03 -13.05 -14.30
N ASP A 11 23.18 -12.59 -14.79
CA ASP A 11 24.51 -12.97 -14.29
C ASP A 11 24.78 -12.46 -12.86
N GLY A 12 24.05 -11.43 -12.42
CA GLY A 12 24.12 -10.88 -11.08
C GLY A 12 22.84 -10.17 -10.69
N VAL A 13 22.49 -10.22 -9.41
CA VAL A 13 21.26 -9.63 -8.87
C VAL A 13 21.57 -8.80 -7.65
N LEU A 14 21.16 -7.52 -7.68
CA LEU A 14 21.21 -6.61 -6.55
C LEU A 14 19.77 -6.34 -6.06
N PHE A 15 19.45 -6.85 -4.88
CA PHE A 15 18.13 -6.60 -4.27
C PHE A 15 18.10 -5.26 -3.53
N THR A 16 17.07 -4.48 -3.77
CA THR A 16 16.87 -3.14 -3.18
C THR A 16 16.13 -3.19 -1.84
N SER A 17 15.70 -4.36 -1.39
CA SER A 17 15.05 -4.58 -0.10
C SER A 17 15.52 -5.91 0.50
N ASP A 18 15.63 -5.96 1.81
CA ASP A 18 15.92 -7.18 2.56
C ASP A 18 14.68 -8.08 2.75
N GLY A 19 13.57 -7.72 2.12
CA GLY A 19 12.30 -8.46 2.19
C GLY A 19 11.42 -8.12 3.39
N ARG A 20 11.82 -7.17 4.24
CA ARG A 20 10.99 -6.69 5.37
C ARG A 20 10.00 -5.60 4.99
N ASP A 21 10.21 -4.98 3.84
CA ASP A 21 9.34 -3.93 3.34
C ASP A 21 8.08 -4.50 2.71
N VAL A 22 6.94 -3.97 3.13
CA VAL A 22 5.66 -4.25 2.49
C VAL A 22 5.29 -3.05 1.63
N GLU A 23 5.27 -3.25 0.31
CA GLU A 23 4.71 -2.27 -0.61
C GLU A 23 3.20 -2.43 -0.62
N MET A 24 2.50 -1.46 -0.04
CA MET A 24 1.03 -1.51 0.14
C MET A 24 0.27 -0.87 -1.00
N SER A 25 0.97 -0.22 -1.93
CA SER A 25 0.38 0.56 -3.02
C SER A 25 1.04 0.22 -4.35
N VAL A 26 0.25 0.24 -5.44
CA VAL A 26 0.79 0.19 -6.82
C VAL A 26 1.69 1.39 -7.08
N ALA A 27 1.29 2.56 -6.58
CA ALA A 27 2.07 3.79 -6.62
C ALA A 27 3.28 3.70 -5.66
N SER A 28 4.19 2.75 -5.91
CA SER A 28 5.32 2.51 -5.02
C SER A 28 6.26 3.73 -4.98
N THR A 29 6.57 4.22 -3.79
CA THR A 29 7.40 5.40 -3.56
C THR A 29 8.79 5.05 -3.05
N LYS A 30 8.89 4.33 -1.94
CA LYS A 30 10.20 3.98 -1.36
C LYS A 30 11.01 3.03 -2.23
N ALA A 31 10.37 2.18 -3.04
CA ALA A 31 11.05 1.30 -3.99
C ALA A 31 11.82 2.11 -5.05
N PHE A 32 11.26 3.23 -5.52
CA PHE A 32 11.96 4.16 -6.43
C PHE A 32 13.28 4.65 -5.82
N TYR A 33 13.25 5.15 -4.58
CA TYR A 33 14.47 5.66 -3.92
C TYR A 33 15.51 4.56 -3.69
N ALA A 34 15.08 3.36 -3.33
CA ALA A 34 15.96 2.22 -3.15
C ALA A 34 16.61 1.79 -4.48
N GLN A 35 15.88 1.85 -5.60
CA GLN A 35 16.42 1.58 -6.93
C GLN A 35 17.44 2.65 -7.36
N VAL A 36 17.17 3.94 -7.09
CA VAL A 36 18.12 5.02 -7.33
C VAL A 36 19.42 4.79 -6.55
N ALA A 37 19.30 4.48 -5.24
CA ALA A 37 20.48 4.19 -4.41
C ALA A 37 21.27 2.99 -4.95
N ALA A 38 20.60 1.91 -5.32
CA ALA A 38 21.24 0.73 -5.91
C ALA A 38 21.95 1.06 -7.24
N GLY A 39 21.31 1.86 -8.09
CA GLY A 39 21.90 2.32 -9.36
C GLY A 39 23.15 3.16 -9.15
N VAL A 40 23.13 4.07 -8.18
CA VAL A 40 24.30 4.89 -7.82
C VAL A 40 25.46 4.04 -7.30
N LEU A 41 25.17 3.08 -6.39
CA LEU A 41 26.18 2.15 -5.87
C LEU A 41 26.80 1.32 -6.98
N LEU A 42 25.98 0.78 -7.89
CA LEU A 42 26.45 0.01 -9.04
C LEU A 42 27.31 0.87 -9.98
N ALA A 43 26.89 2.11 -10.26
CA ALA A 43 27.67 3.04 -11.08
C ALA A 43 29.04 3.37 -10.46
N CYS A 44 29.11 3.58 -9.14
CA CYS A 44 30.36 3.78 -8.43
C CYS A 44 31.28 2.54 -8.51
N ALA A 45 30.73 1.35 -8.31
CA ALA A 45 31.49 0.10 -8.40
C ALA A 45 32.03 -0.15 -9.83
N LEU A 46 31.19 0.02 -10.84
CA LEU A 46 31.61 -0.11 -12.25
C LEU A 46 32.68 0.92 -12.63
N SER A 47 32.51 2.18 -12.19
CA SER A 47 33.51 3.25 -12.41
C SER A 47 34.87 2.87 -11.82
N GLU A 48 34.87 2.25 -10.62
CA GLU A 48 36.12 1.78 -9.99
C GLU A 48 36.78 0.63 -10.77
N ILE A 49 36.00 -0.40 -11.11
CA ILE A 49 36.48 -1.59 -11.84
C ILE A 49 37.03 -1.20 -13.21
N MET A 50 36.35 -0.28 -13.90
CA MET A 50 36.74 0.17 -15.24
C MET A 50 37.83 1.26 -15.23
N GLY A 51 38.25 1.73 -14.05
CA GLY A 51 39.24 2.82 -13.94
C GLY A 51 38.71 4.16 -14.47
N LEU A 52 37.39 4.38 -14.45
CA LEU A 52 36.74 5.61 -14.91
C LEU A 52 36.50 6.59 -13.75
N GLY A 53 36.70 7.90 -14.03
CA GLY A 53 36.54 8.95 -13.01
C GLY A 53 37.61 8.87 -11.92
N THR A 54 37.45 9.71 -10.88
CA THR A 54 38.41 9.77 -9.77
C THR A 54 37.82 9.15 -8.48
N ALA A 55 38.72 8.71 -7.58
CA ALA A 55 38.32 8.20 -6.28
C ALA A 55 37.61 9.27 -5.44
N GLU A 56 38.07 10.53 -5.55
CA GLU A 56 37.50 11.69 -4.89
C GLU A 56 36.02 11.88 -5.31
N ARG A 57 35.74 11.84 -6.62
CA ARG A 57 34.37 12.02 -7.11
C ARG A 57 33.46 10.87 -6.65
N ARG A 58 33.93 9.64 -6.67
CA ARG A 58 33.16 8.50 -6.11
C ARG A 58 32.89 8.68 -4.62
N HIS A 59 33.89 9.15 -3.86
CA HIS A 59 33.72 9.44 -2.43
C HIS A 59 32.67 10.53 -2.19
N GLU A 60 32.69 11.63 -2.93
CA GLU A 60 31.70 12.70 -2.86
C GLU A 60 30.27 12.19 -3.13
N VAL A 61 30.06 11.42 -4.17
CA VAL A 61 28.75 10.85 -4.50
C VAL A 61 28.25 9.90 -3.40
N LEU A 62 29.13 9.04 -2.88
CA LEU A 62 28.78 8.13 -1.78
C LEU A 62 28.51 8.87 -0.46
N ALA A 63 29.24 9.94 -0.19
CA ALA A 63 28.97 10.83 0.95
C ALA A 63 27.63 11.56 0.79
N GLY A 64 27.36 12.07 -0.42
CA GLY A 64 26.08 12.66 -0.80
C GLY A 64 24.92 11.68 -0.61
N LEU A 65 25.08 10.42 -1.06
CA LEU A 65 24.06 9.37 -0.88
C LEU A 65 23.79 9.06 0.59
N ARG A 66 24.79 9.10 1.46
CA ARG A 66 24.62 8.93 2.92
C ARG A 66 23.89 10.12 3.56
N GLY A 67 24.10 11.33 3.05
CA GLY A 67 23.43 12.55 3.53
C GLY A 67 22.00 12.70 3.01
N LEU A 68 21.64 11.99 1.94
CA LEU A 68 20.35 12.15 1.26
C LEU A 68 19.14 11.92 2.16
N PRO A 69 19.10 10.93 3.07
CA PRO A 69 17.97 10.75 4.00
C PRO A 69 17.70 11.97 4.88
N GLN A 70 18.75 12.66 5.33
CA GLN A 70 18.60 13.91 6.09
C GLN A 70 17.95 14.99 5.23
N ALA A 71 18.45 15.24 4.03
CA ALA A 71 17.86 16.20 3.09
C ALA A 71 16.42 15.86 2.72
N MET A 72 16.09 14.57 2.54
CA MET A 72 14.71 14.12 2.31
C MET A 72 13.80 14.45 3.51
N ASN A 73 14.27 14.27 4.75
CA ASN A 73 13.51 14.64 5.94
C ASN A 73 13.25 16.15 6.02
N GLU A 74 14.22 16.97 5.61
CA GLU A 74 14.03 18.42 5.52
C GLU A 74 12.97 18.79 4.47
N VAL A 75 12.93 18.10 3.32
CA VAL A 75 11.85 18.27 2.33
C VAL A 75 10.50 17.82 2.90
N ILE A 76 10.44 16.71 3.65
CA ILE A 76 9.21 16.25 4.30
C ILE A 76 8.69 17.31 5.30
N ALA A 77 9.57 18.02 5.99
CA ALA A 77 9.20 19.12 6.87
C ALA A 77 8.55 20.31 6.13
N LEU A 78 8.79 20.45 4.81
CA LEU A 78 8.12 21.47 3.96
C LEU A 78 6.67 21.09 3.59
N ARG A 79 6.16 19.94 4.03
CA ARG A 79 4.82 19.46 3.70
C ARG A 79 3.72 20.51 3.88
N PRO A 80 3.67 21.33 4.95
CA PRO A 80 2.64 22.38 5.08
C PRO A 80 2.68 23.39 3.93
N GLN A 81 3.86 23.83 3.50
CA GLN A 81 4.03 24.72 2.36
C GLN A 81 3.59 24.05 1.05
N ILE A 82 3.96 22.78 0.87
CA ILE A 82 3.57 21.98 -0.32
C ILE A 82 2.05 21.84 -0.36
N ALA A 83 1.40 21.57 0.77
CA ALA A 83 -0.05 21.45 0.89
C ALA A 83 -0.75 22.76 0.52
N ASP A 84 -0.24 23.90 0.98
CA ASP A 84 -0.76 25.23 0.64
C ASP A 84 -0.70 25.49 -0.88
N VAL A 85 0.44 25.18 -1.51
CA VAL A 85 0.64 25.33 -2.96
C VAL A 85 -0.30 24.37 -3.71
N ALA A 86 -0.41 23.13 -3.31
CA ALA A 86 -1.30 22.15 -3.91
C ALA A 86 -2.77 22.57 -3.80
N ALA A 87 -3.22 23.00 -2.62
CA ALA A 87 -4.59 23.45 -2.39
C ALA A 87 -4.96 24.68 -3.24
N ARG A 88 -3.99 25.57 -3.45
CA ARG A 88 -4.22 26.80 -4.22
C ARG A 88 -4.32 26.57 -5.73
N TYR A 89 -3.52 25.65 -6.28
CA TYR A 89 -3.35 25.57 -7.73
C TYR A 89 -3.88 24.27 -8.37
N ALA A 90 -3.95 23.16 -7.63
CA ALA A 90 -4.33 21.87 -8.20
C ALA A 90 -5.83 21.72 -8.52
N PRO A 91 -6.79 22.15 -7.66
CA PRO A 91 -8.21 21.83 -7.86
C PRO A 91 -8.82 22.45 -9.13
N SER A 92 -8.43 23.67 -9.49
CA SER A 92 -9.00 24.39 -10.64
C SER A 92 -8.39 24.01 -11.99
N LYS A 93 -7.26 23.28 -12.02
CA LYS A 93 -6.55 22.96 -13.26
C LYS A 93 -6.91 21.58 -13.80
N ARG A 94 -7.48 21.55 -15.00
CA ARG A 94 -7.83 20.31 -15.70
C ARG A 94 -6.61 19.60 -16.28
N TYR A 95 -5.69 20.34 -16.89
CA TYR A 95 -4.51 19.82 -17.57
C TYR A 95 -3.26 20.06 -16.74
N TRP A 96 -2.43 19.03 -16.64
CA TRP A 96 -1.20 19.05 -15.87
C TRP A 96 -0.04 18.54 -16.70
N ALA A 97 1.17 19.00 -16.37
CA ALA A 97 2.42 18.50 -16.93
C ALA A 97 3.50 18.47 -15.84
N VAL A 98 4.48 17.62 -16.00
CA VAL A 98 5.70 17.60 -15.19
C VAL A 98 6.88 17.69 -16.14
N VAL A 99 7.81 18.60 -15.87
CA VAL A 99 8.98 18.80 -16.73
C VAL A 99 10.26 18.83 -15.91
N GLY A 100 11.38 18.44 -16.55
CA GLY A 100 12.69 18.47 -15.93
C GLY A 100 13.79 18.18 -16.93
N ASN A 101 14.96 18.83 -16.77
CA ASN A 101 16.11 18.66 -17.64
C ASN A 101 17.22 17.87 -16.96
N GLY A 102 18.02 17.15 -17.75
CA GLY A 102 19.11 16.31 -17.25
C GLY A 102 18.61 15.25 -16.26
N PRO A 103 19.25 15.09 -15.09
CA PRO A 103 18.79 14.12 -14.07
C PRO A 103 17.36 14.38 -13.57
N ASN A 104 16.88 15.64 -13.61
CA ASN A 104 15.51 15.97 -13.23
C ASN A 104 14.46 15.40 -14.19
N THR A 105 14.82 14.93 -15.39
CA THR A 105 13.92 14.18 -16.28
C THR A 105 13.44 12.88 -15.59
N ILE A 106 14.30 12.22 -14.82
CA ILE A 106 13.95 11.01 -14.07
C ILE A 106 12.91 11.36 -12.99
N ALA A 107 13.14 12.45 -12.25
CA ALA A 107 12.17 12.93 -11.27
C ALA A 107 10.83 13.29 -11.94
N ALA A 108 10.86 13.99 -13.07
CA ALA A 108 9.66 14.37 -13.81
C ALA A 108 8.85 13.15 -14.27
N GLN A 109 9.50 12.10 -14.77
CA GLN A 109 8.84 10.85 -15.17
C GLN A 109 8.24 10.12 -13.97
N GLU A 110 8.94 9.99 -12.86
CA GLU A 110 8.44 9.37 -11.64
C GLU A 110 7.25 10.14 -11.07
N VAL A 111 7.40 11.46 -10.94
CA VAL A 111 6.33 12.33 -10.42
C VAL A 111 5.10 12.31 -11.33
N ARG A 112 5.29 12.31 -12.65
CA ARG A 112 4.19 12.18 -13.61
C ARG A 112 3.36 10.93 -13.35
N ILE A 113 4.01 9.77 -13.13
CA ILE A 113 3.31 8.51 -12.81
C ILE A 113 2.50 8.69 -11.52
N LYS A 114 3.13 9.20 -10.46
CA LYS A 114 2.47 9.37 -9.16
C LYS A 114 1.29 10.35 -9.22
N LEU A 115 1.46 11.48 -9.88
CA LEU A 115 0.37 12.44 -10.05
C LEU A 115 -0.78 11.86 -10.88
N SER A 116 -0.47 11.07 -11.93
CA SER A 116 -1.50 10.42 -12.74
C SER A 116 -2.29 9.39 -11.93
N GLU A 117 -1.60 8.59 -11.11
CA GLU A 117 -2.21 7.56 -10.27
C GLU A 117 -3.00 8.17 -9.10
N LEU A 118 -2.45 9.16 -8.40
CA LEU A 118 -3.05 9.75 -7.22
C LEU A 118 -4.16 10.75 -7.54
N CYS A 119 -4.06 11.49 -8.64
CA CYS A 119 -5.01 12.54 -9.01
C CYS A 119 -5.93 12.18 -10.18
N TYR A 120 -5.85 10.96 -10.69
CA TYR A 120 -6.70 10.45 -11.79
C TYR A 120 -6.64 11.32 -13.05
N LYS A 121 -5.44 11.72 -13.45
CA LYS A 121 -5.22 12.59 -14.61
C LYS A 121 -4.28 11.96 -15.62
N SER A 122 -4.52 12.25 -16.89
CA SER A 122 -3.51 12.02 -17.94
C SER A 122 -2.52 13.19 -17.92
N ILE A 123 -1.28 12.91 -17.56
CA ILE A 123 -0.23 13.91 -17.34
C ILE A 123 0.93 13.61 -18.28
N SER A 124 1.43 14.62 -19.00
CA SER A 124 2.63 14.49 -19.81
C SER A 124 3.90 14.73 -18.97
N SER A 125 5.00 14.12 -19.39
CA SER A 125 6.34 14.39 -18.85
C SER A 125 7.29 14.65 -19.99
N ASP A 126 7.95 15.80 -19.97
CA ASP A 126 8.83 16.27 -21.04
C ASP A 126 10.03 17.02 -20.45
N VAL A 127 10.97 17.43 -21.31
CA VAL A 127 11.95 18.47 -20.97
C VAL A 127 11.30 19.84 -21.08
N THR A 128 11.88 20.85 -20.44
CA THR A 128 11.25 22.19 -20.38
C THR A 128 11.03 22.80 -21.75
N GLU A 129 11.97 22.61 -22.68
CA GLU A 129 11.91 23.19 -24.02
C GLU A 129 10.85 22.56 -24.93
N ASP A 130 10.37 21.37 -24.62
CA ASP A 130 9.36 20.67 -25.42
C ASP A 130 7.94 21.15 -25.15
N LYS A 131 7.70 21.84 -24.03
CA LYS A 131 6.40 22.49 -23.74
C LYS A 131 6.25 23.77 -24.55
N LYS A 132 5.65 23.65 -25.73
CA LYS A 132 5.45 24.77 -26.67
C LYS A 132 4.03 25.35 -26.58
N HIS A 133 3.79 26.39 -27.35
CA HIS A 133 2.54 27.16 -27.35
C HIS A 133 1.26 26.31 -27.51
N ILE A 134 1.32 25.19 -28.26
CA ILE A 134 0.18 24.29 -28.42
C ILE A 134 -0.17 23.63 -27.07
N ASP A 135 0.81 23.10 -26.37
CA ASP A 135 0.61 22.47 -25.07
C ASP A 135 0.20 23.47 -23.99
N LEU A 136 0.67 24.73 -24.14
CA LEU A 136 0.38 25.79 -23.20
C LEU A 136 -1.00 26.43 -23.42
N SER A 137 -1.63 26.19 -24.57
CA SER A 137 -2.96 26.75 -24.90
C SER A 137 -4.08 26.31 -23.96
N CYS A 138 -3.91 25.19 -23.26
CA CYS A 138 -4.86 24.71 -22.24
C CYS A 138 -4.56 25.24 -20.82
N GLU A 139 -3.65 26.20 -20.68
CA GLU A 139 -3.26 26.84 -19.42
C GLU A 139 -2.91 25.84 -18.29
N PRO A 140 -2.02 24.85 -18.52
CA PRO A 140 -1.81 23.74 -17.62
C PRO A 140 -1.16 24.14 -16.29
N LEU A 141 -1.36 23.30 -15.27
CA LEU A 141 -0.48 23.24 -14.11
C LEU A 141 0.82 22.54 -14.53
N ILE A 142 1.96 23.16 -14.32
CA ILE A 142 3.27 22.60 -14.69
C ILE A 142 4.15 22.51 -13.44
N LEU A 143 4.47 21.29 -13.01
CA LEU A 143 5.47 21.06 -11.98
C LEU A 143 6.84 20.96 -12.65
N VAL A 144 7.75 21.87 -12.31
CA VAL A 144 9.10 21.98 -12.88
C VAL A 144 10.10 21.41 -11.88
N CYS A 145 10.70 20.29 -12.21
CA CYS A 145 11.78 19.66 -11.45
C CYS A 145 13.11 20.35 -11.83
N ALA A 146 13.66 21.17 -10.94
CA ALA A 146 14.82 22.01 -11.20
C ALA A 146 15.85 22.00 -10.04
N ALA A 147 15.73 21.09 -9.07
CA ALA A 147 16.71 20.96 -8.01
C ALA A 147 18.11 20.62 -8.57
N GLY A 148 19.13 21.29 -8.07
CA GLY A 148 20.53 21.08 -8.48
C GLY A 148 20.91 21.66 -9.83
N LEU A 149 20.04 22.39 -10.53
CA LEU A 149 20.39 23.09 -11.75
C LEU A 149 21.29 24.30 -11.44
N VAL A 150 22.31 24.47 -12.27
CA VAL A 150 23.29 25.56 -12.15
C VAL A 150 23.67 26.11 -13.54
N GLY A 151 24.24 27.32 -13.58
CA GLY A 151 24.77 27.92 -14.80
C GLY A 151 23.70 28.14 -15.88
N SER A 152 24.08 27.99 -17.15
CA SER A 152 23.21 28.24 -18.31
C SER A 152 21.96 27.36 -18.34
N ASN A 153 22.02 26.13 -17.83
CA ASN A 153 20.85 25.24 -17.77
C ASN A 153 19.75 25.83 -16.89
N ALA A 154 20.09 26.48 -15.79
CA ALA A 154 19.11 27.13 -14.95
C ALA A 154 18.59 28.45 -15.57
N ASP A 155 19.45 29.16 -16.34
CA ASP A 155 19.02 30.35 -17.10
C ASP A 155 18.02 29.99 -18.19
N ASP A 156 18.21 28.88 -18.87
CA ASP A 156 17.29 28.41 -19.91
C ASP A 156 15.95 27.97 -19.31
N VAL A 157 15.96 27.23 -18.21
CA VAL A 157 14.75 26.85 -17.50
C VAL A 157 14.00 28.11 -16.98
N ALA A 158 14.71 29.14 -16.51
CA ALA A 158 14.08 30.37 -16.07
C ALA A 158 13.36 31.10 -17.22
N LYS A 159 13.92 31.13 -18.44
CA LYS A 159 13.28 31.67 -19.65
C LYS A 159 12.01 30.86 -20.00
N GLU A 160 12.08 29.51 -19.98
CA GLU A 160 10.91 28.68 -20.27
C GLU A 160 9.79 28.89 -19.24
N ILE A 161 10.10 29.04 -17.95
CA ILE A 161 9.11 29.38 -16.91
C ILE A 161 8.43 30.74 -17.22
N ALA A 162 9.18 31.74 -17.66
CA ALA A 162 8.60 33.01 -18.07
C ALA A 162 7.68 32.88 -19.29
N ILE A 163 8.05 32.01 -20.26
CA ILE A 163 7.19 31.68 -21.41
C ILE A 163 5.90 30.99 -20.94
N TYR A 164 6.00 30.01 -20.04
CA TYR A 164 4.82 29.34 -19.46
C TYR A 164 3.86 30.38 -18.84
N ARG A 165 4.40 31.31 -18.07
CA ARG A 165 3.59 32.37 -17.45
C ARG A 165 2.94 33.31 -18.48
N ALA A 166 3.66 33.65 -19.54
CA ALA A 166 3.12 34.48 -20.64
C ALA A 166 1.90 33.81 -21.32
N HIS A 167 1.89 32.46 -21.36
CA HIS A 167 0.80 31.64 -21.86
C HIS A 167 -0.24 31.27 -20.78
N LYS A 168 -0.25 31.93 -19.62
CA LYS A 168 -1.18 31.70 -18.50
C LYS A 168 -1.11 30.30 -17.87
N ALA A 169 -0.09 29.52 -18.18
CA ALA A 169 0.17 28.29 -17.45
C ALA A 169 0.53 28.60 -15.99
N SER A 170 0.46 27.59 -15.16
CA SER A 170 0.68 27.67 -13.71
C SER A 170 1.95 26.91 -13.32
N PRO A 171 3.16 27.44 -13.57
CA PRO A 171 4.40 26.78 -13.19
C PRO A 171 4.63 26.84 -11.68
N ILE A 172 4.90 25.68 -11.09
CA ILE A 172 5.38 25.47 -9.72
C ILE A 172 6.75 24.84 -9.83
N VAL A 173 7.77 25.45 -9.23
CA VAL A 173 9.17 25.05 -9.40
C VAL A 173 9.72 24.44 -8.13
N VAL A 174 10.41 23.32 -8.25
CA VAL A 174 11.24 22.74 -7.18
C VAL A 174 12.68 23.15 -7.46
N ALA A 175 13.29 23.96 -6.60
CA ALA A 175 14.63 24.50 -6.78
C ALA A 175 15.48 24.36 -5.53
N THR A 176 16.81 24.31 -5.68
CA THR A 176 17.73 24.39 -4.55
C THR A 176 17.58 25.73 -3.81
N GLN A 177 17.77 25.74 -2.49
CA GLN A 177 17.52 26.90 -1.63
C GLN A 177 18.18 28.22 -2.08
N ASP A 178 19.38 28.14 -2.66
CA ASP A 178 20.15 29.32 -3.09
C ASP A 178 19.83 29.76 -4.53
N GLU A 179 18.94 29.05 -5.23
CA GLU A 179 18.55 29.38 -6.60
C GLU A 179 17.43 30.42 -6.65
N ASN A 180 17.65 31.56 -7.24
CA ASN A 180 16.70 32.68 -7.23
C ASN A 180 16.25 33.14 -8.61
N ARG A 181 16.58 32.40 -9.69
CA ARG A 181 16.23 32.80 -11.08
C ARG A 181 14.78 32.53 -11.48
N PHE A 182 14.02 31.81 -10.66
CA PHE A 182 12.68 31.33 -11.01
C PHE A 182 11.53 32.20 -10.53
N ASP A 183 11.76 33.50 -10.41
CA ASP A 183 10.77 34.49 -9.90
C ASP A 183 9.48 34.59 -10.76
N ALA A 184 9.53 34.17 -12.03
CA ALA A 184 8.36 34.11 -12.89
C ALA A 184 7.37 32.98 -12.50
N ALA A 185 7.78 31.99 -11.68
CA ALA A 185 6.91 30.94 -11.22
C ALA A 185 5.80 31.44 -10.28
N LEU A 186 4.69 30.71 -10.22
CA LEU A 186 3.61 30.98 -9.25
C LEU A 186 4.01 30.62 -7.83
N ALA A 187 4.82 29.58 -7.69
CA ALA A 187 5.40 29.16 -6.42
C ALA A 187 6.76 28.50 -6.67
N VAL A 188 7.68 28.71 -5.74
CA VAL A 188 8.98 28.02 -5.71
C VAL A 188 9.10 27.27 -4.38
N ILE A 189 9.29 25.95 -4.46
CA ILE A 189 9.53 25.10 -3.31
C ILE A 189 11.04 24.90 -3.20
N LYS A 190 11.64 25.49 -2.17
CA LYS A 190 13.08 25.48 -1.93
C LYS A 190 13.50 24.21 -1.18
N VAL A 191 14.38 23.41 -1.79
CA VAL A 191 14.92 22.18 -1.18
C VAL A 191 16.38 22.36 -0.78
N PRO A 192 16.90 21.57 0.17
CA PRO A 192 18.31 21.63 0.57
C PRO A 192 19.27 21.43 -0.59
N ALA A 193 20.49 21.99 -0.47
CA ALA A 193 21.56 21.70 -1.39
C ALA A 193 22.17 20.32 -1.11
N VAL A 194 22.25 19.50 -2.14
CA VAL A 194 22.91 18.18 -2.13
C VAL A 194 23.77 18.03 -3.37
N ASP A 195 24.54 16.93 -3.49
CA ASP A 195 25.28 16.65 -4.72
C ASP A 195 24.36 16.77 -5.94
N SER A 196 24.80 17.49 -6.97
CA SER A 196 23.98 17.81 -8.15
C SER A 196 23.46 16.56 -8.88
N SER A 197 24.20 15.46 -8.83
CA SER A 197 23.78 14.17 -9.42
C SER A 197 22.67 13.49 -8.65
N LEU A 198 22.41 13.90 -7.41
CA LEU A 198 21.39 13.33 -6.50
C LEU A 198 20.21 14.31 -6.24
N ALA A 199 20.36 15.57 -6.63
CA ALA A 199 19.38 16.62 -6.33
C ALA A 199 17.98 16.34 -6.89
N PHE A 200 17.88 15.62 -8.03
CA PHE A 200 16.62 15.20 -8.63
C PHE A 200 15.76 14.35 -7.68
N VAL A 201 16.39 13.64 -6.74
CA VAL A 201 15.66 12.85 -5.72
C VAL A 201 14.80 13.77 -4.86
N LEU A 202 15.28 14.95 -4.50
CA LEU A 202 14.52 15.93 -3.73
C LEU A 202 13.35 16.51 -4.54
N SER A 203 13.52 16.70 -5.86
CA SER A 203 12.39 17.02 -6.75
C SER A 203 11.32 15.94 -6.74
N ALA A 204 11.72 14.66 -6.73
CA ALA A 204 10.78 13.54 -6.65
C ALA A 204 10.03 13.50 -5.31
N VAL A 205 10.72 13.76 -4.17
CA VAL A 205 10.07 13.81 -2.84
C VAL A 205 9.01 14.92 -2.80
N VAL A 206 9.33 16.11 -3.29
CA VAL A 206 8.35 17.21 -3.40
C VAL A 206 7.17 16.80 -4.28
N GLY A 207 7.43 16.18 -5.42
CA GLY A 207 6.38 15.72 -6.33
C GLY A 207 5.45 14.68 -5.71
N HIS A 208 5.97 13.73 -4.93
CA HIS A 208 5.18 12.73 -4.20
C HIS A 208 4.29 13.40 -3.14
N LEU A 209 4.84 14.33 -2.35
CA LEU A 209 4.07 15.08 -1.36
C LEU A 209 3.02 15.96 -2.03
N PHE A 210 3.38 16.66 -3.12
CA PHE A 210 2.45 17.46 -3.89
C PHE A 210 1.28 16.65 -4.44
N GLY A 211 1.55 15.46 -4.99
CA GLY A 211 0.51 14.56 -5.49
C GLY A 211 -0.49 14.14 -4.41
N TYR A 212 0.01 13.78 -3.23
CA TYR A 212 -0.82 13.43 -2.09
C TYR A 212 -1.68 14.61 -1.61
N GLU A 213 -1.09 15.79 -1.44
CA GLU A 213 -1.81 16.98 -0.96
C GLU A 213 -2.78 17.53 -2.02
N ALA A 214 -2.44 17.42 -3.31
CA ALA A 214 -3.35 17.74 -4.40
C ALA A 214 -4.59 16.84 -4.41
N ALA A 215 -4.42 15.52 -4.23
CA ALA A 215 -5.53 14.59 -4.11
C ALA A 215 -6.45 14.93 -2.93
N ARG A 216 -5.88 15.33 -1.79
CA ARG A 216 -6.64 15.79 -0.62
C ARG A 216 -7.40 17.09 -0.91
N ALA A 217 -6.76 18.05 -1.55
CA ALA A 217 -7.38 19.33 -1.90
C ALA A 217 -8.56 19.16 -2.87
N ILE A 218 -8.47 18.18 -3.79
CA ILE A 218 -9.57 17.83 -4.69
C ILE A 218 -10.73 17.17 -3.92
N ASP A 219 -10.44 16.24 -3.01
CA ASP A 219 -11.46 15.62 -2.15
C ASP A 219 -12.19 16.64 -1.26
N ASP A 220 -11.48 17.65 -0.77
CA ASP A 220 -12.08 18.71 0.05
C ASP A 220 -13.19 19.49 -0.69
N LEU A 221 -13.15 19.54 -2.03
CA LEU A 221 -14.23 20.15 -2.83
C LEU A 221 -15.56 19.39 -2.70
N ALA A 222 -15.52 18.09 -2.41
CA ALA A 222 -16.72 17.26 -2.21
C ALA A 222 -17.37 17.48 -0.83
N ARG A 223 -16.74 18.17 0.11
CA ARG A 223 -17.23 18.31 1.49
C ARG A 223 -18.63 18.86 1.55
N SER A 224 -18.90 20.00 0.87
CA SER A 224 -20.22 20.63 0.87
C SER A 224 -21.30 19.77 0.20
N LEU A 225 -20.91 18.92 -0.75
CA LEU A 225 -21.82 17.99 -1.42
C LEU A 225 -22.13 16.79 -0.53
N ARG A 226 -21.15 16.30 0.25
CA ARG A 226 -21.38 15.27 1.28
C ARG A 226 -22.35 15.78 2.37
N GLU A 227 -22.16 17.01 2.85
CA GLU A 227 -23.10 17.65 3.78
C GLU A 227 -24.52 17.75 3.18
N ALA A 228 -24.63 18.12 1.89
CA ALA A 228 -25.93 18.16 1.21
C ALA A 228 -26.57 16.77 1.11
N ARG A 229 -25.80 15.72 0.85
CA ARG A 229 -26.28 14.33 0.79
C ARG A 229 -26.73 13.84 2.16
N GLU A 230 -26.01 14.15 3.23
CA GLU A 230 -26.43 13.85 4.62
C GLU A 230 -27.77 14.51 4.96
N ILE A 231 -28.01 15.75 4.52
CA ILE A 231 -29.31 16.43 4.68
C ILE A 231 -30.43 15.64 3.98
N VAL A 232 -30.18 15.13 2.78
CA VAL A 232 -31.17 14.32 2.04
C VAL A 232 -31.45 13.02 2.78
N GLU A 233 -30.42 12.29 3.20
CA GLU A 233 -30.53 11.02 3.92
C GLU A 233 -31.30 11.21 5.24
N HIS A 234 -30.99 12.24 6.02
CA HIS A 234 -31.72 12.54 7.26
C HIS A 234 -33.19 12.90 7.01
N ALA A 235 -33.50 13.66 5.95
CA ALA A 235 -34.86 14.01 5.62
C ALA A 235 -35.70 12.78 5.25
N VAL A 236 -35.14 11.85 4.50
CA VAL A 236 -35.77 10.58 4.12
C VAL A 236 -35.99 9.66 5.33
N LEU A 237 -35.02 9.59 6.24
CA LEU A 237 -35.14 8.77 7.45
C LEU A 237 -36.13 9.32 8.46
N ALA A 238 -36.46 10.62 8.42
CA ALA A 238 -37.32 11.28 9.41
C ALA A 238 -38.81 11.02 9.17
N THR A 239 -39.25 10.67 7.95
CA THR A 239 -40.68 10.47 7.61
C THR A 239 -40.86 9.71 6.30
N ASP A 240 -41.91 8.90 6.23
CA ASP A 240 -42.36 8.23 5.01
C ASP A 240 -43.22 9.14 4.09
N ASP A 241 -43.62 10.34 4.54
CA ASP A 241 -44.34 11.33 3.74
C ASP A 241 -43.37 12.04 2.78
N GLY A 242 -43.37 11.64 1.52
CA GLY A 242 -42.53 12.21 0.48
C GLY A 242 -42.68 13.72 0.29
N GLU A 243 -43.91 14.27 0.46
CA GLU A 243 -44.14 15.72 0.38
C GLU A 243 -43.50 16.46 1.58
N ALA A 244 -43.51 15.86 2.78
CA ALA A 244 -42.81 16.39 3.94
C ALA A 244 -41.30 16.37 3.76
N VAL A 245 -40.75 15.29 3.14
CA VAL A 245 -39.34 15.21 2.78
C VAL A 245 -38.96 16.37 1.86
N VAL A 246 -39.68 16.56 0.75
CA VAL A 246 -39.38 17.63 -0.25
C VAL A 246 -39.48 19.01 0.40
N ARG A 247 -40.49 19.27 1.26
CA ARG A 247 -40.59 20.54 2.00
C ARG A 247 -39.38 20.78 2.92
N THR A 248 -38.88 19.74 3.56
CA THR A 248 -37.68 19.79 4.41
C THR A 248 -36.45 20.10 3.59
N LEU A 249 -36.24 19.39 2.48
CA LEU A 249 -35.10 19.57 1.57
C LEU A 249 -35.08 21.01 1.01
N ARG A 250 -36.22 21.55 0.60
CA ARG A 250 -36.35 22.92 0.11
C ARG A 250 -35.80 23.96 1.10
N ARG A 251 -36.02 23.75 2.40
CA ARG A 251 -35.52 24.66 3.46
C ARG A 251 -34.04 24.45 3.75
N SER A 252 -33.59 23.20 3.80
CA SER A 252 -32.27 22.85 4.33
C SER A 252 -31.17 22.89 3.27
N LEU A 253 -31.47 22.69 1.97
CA LEU A 253 -30.47 22.61 0.90
C LEU A 253 -30.09 23.98 0.31
N LYS A 254 -30.76 25.08 0.69
CA LYS A 254 -30.48 26.39 0.10
C LYS A 254 -29.02 26.80 0.25
N SER A 255 -28.46 26.67 1.45
CA SER A 255 -27.06 27.02 1.72
C SER A 255 -26.08 26.16 0.92
N ALA A 256 -26.35 24.85 0.77
CA ALA A 256 -25.52 23.95 -0.03
C ALA A 256 -25.58 24.32 -1.53
N SER A 257 -26.78 24.62 -2.05
CA SER A 257 -26.96 25.08 -3.42
C SER A 257 -26.23 26.41 -3.71
N ASP A 258 -26.30 27.37 -2.79
CA ASP A 258 -25.65 28.66 -2.95
C ASP A 258 -24.11 28.49 -2.94
N ARG A 259 -23.57 27.68 -2.04
CA ARG A 259 -22.12 27.34 -2.03
C ARG A 259 -21.69 26.62 -3.31
N PHE A 260 -22.45 25.63 -3.76
CA PHE A 260 -22.16 24.91 -4.99
C PHE A 260 -22.09 25.85 -6.21
N ARG A 261 -23.07 26.74 -6.36
CA ARG A 261 -23.11 27.75 -7.44
C ARG A 261 -21.94 28.73 -7.36
N GLU A 262 -21.57 29.16 -6.17
CA GLU A 262 -20.42 30.05 -5.97
C GLU A 262 -19.13 29.33 -6.35
N THR A 263 -18.93 28.10 -5.93
CA THR A 263 -17.76 27.28 -6.27
C THR A 263 -17.64 27.04 -7.78
N LEU A 264 -18.79 26.82 -8.47
CA LEU A 264 -18.85 26.79 -9.94
C LEU A 264 -18.44 28.12 -10.56
N ARG A 265 -18.98 29.24 -10.05
CA ARG A 265 -18.73 30.58 -10.59
C ARG A 265 -17.26 31.00 -10.51
N VAL A 266 -16.56 30.61 -9.47
CA VAL A 266 -15.13 30.90 -9.30
C VAL A 266 -14.22 29.86 -9.97
N GLY A 267 -14.77 28.84 -10.64
CA GLY A 267 -14.01 27.86 -11.42
C GLY A 267 -13.27 26.81 -10.57
N SER A 268 -13.57 26.69 -9.26
CA SER A 268 -12.86 25.71 -8.41
C SER A 268 -13.13 24.26 -8.79
N TYR A 269 -14.25 23.97 -9.46
CA TYR A 269 -14.59 22.63 -9.96
C TYR A 269 -14.03 22.32 -11.36
N ASP A 270 -13.48 23.31 -12.09
CA ASP A 270 -13.11 23.18 -13.51
C ASP A 270 -12.08 22.08 -13.77
N GLY A 271 -11.27 21.75 -12.78
CA GLY A 271 -10.25 20.74 -12.88
C GLY A 271 -10.76 19.30 -12.81
N HIS A 272 -11.90 19.05 -12.14
CA HIS A 272 -12.26 17.68 -11.71
C HIS A 272 -13.72 17.30 -11.88
N LEU A 273 -14.66 18.25 -11.87
CA LEU A 273 -16.07 17.97 -12.07
C LEU A 273 -16.41 18.04 -13.57
N GLU A 274 -17.11 17.01 -14.07
CA GLU A 274 -17.56 17.04 -15.46
C GLU A 274 -18.69 18.05 -15.66
N ALA A 275 -18.66 18.75 -16.79
CA ALA A 275 -19.65 19.79 -17.10
C ALA A 275 -21.10 19.25 -17.05
N SER A 276 -21.32 18.04 -17.56
CA SER A 276 -22.64 17.38 -17.51
C SER A 276 -23.10 17.11 -16.08
N THR A 277 -22.21 16.71 -15.19
CA THR A 277 -22.51 16.47 -13.78
C THR A 277 -22.78 17.79 -13.06
N ALA A 278 -21.97 18.81 -13.32
CA ALA A 278 -22.14 20.15 -12.75
C ALA A 278 -23.50 20.76 -13.11
N VAL A 279 -23.87 20.69 -14.41
CA VAL A 279 -25.17 21.19 -14.92
C VAL A 279 -26.31 20.38 -14.35
N GLY A 280 -26.21 19.05 -14.34
CA GLY A 280 -27.25 18.16 -13.78
C GLY A 280 -27.51 18.45 -12.30
N LEU A 281 -26.47 18.56 -11.49
CA LEU A 281 -26.61 18.87 -10.06
C LEU A 281 -27.15 20.29 -9.82
N ALA A 282 -26.67 21.28 -10.60
CA ALA A 282 -27.20 22.67 -10.50
C ALA A 282 -28.69 22.72 -10.85
N SER A 283 -29.12 21.95 -11.86
CA SER A 283 -30.53 21.83 -12.22
C SER A 283 -31.35 21.16 -11.12
N MET A 284 -30.88 20.06 -10.53
CA MET A 284 -31.56 19.39 -9.41
C MET A 284 -31.69 20.31 -8.19
N PHE A 285 -30.65 21.07 -7.83
CA PHE A 285 -30.78 22.07 -6.78
C PHE A 285 -31.83 23.13 -7.10
N ARG A 286 -31.88 23.61 -8.34
CA ARG A 286 -32.88 24.58 -8.77
C ARG A 286 -34.30 24.03 -8.64
N VAL A 287 -34.51 22.81 -9.11
CA VAL A 287 -35.79 22.09 -9.04
C VAL A 287 -36.27 21.91 -7.59
N VAL A 288 -35.42 21.41 -6.71
CA VAL A 288 -35.78 21.18 -5.29
C VAL A 288 -36.11 22.47 -4.56
N LEU A 289 -35.48 23.59 -4.91
CA LEU A 289 -35.69 24.91 -4.32
C LEU A 289 -36.87 25.69 -4.91
N ASP A 290 -37.51 25.17 -5.98
CA ASP A 290 -38.68 25.79 -6.62
C ASP A 290 -39.88 25.90 -5.70
N ALA A 291 -40.84 26.75 -6.05
CA ALA A 291 -42.11 26.87 -5.34
C ALA A 291 -42.95 25.57 -5.38
N SER A 292 -42.95 24.92 -6.54
CA SER A 292 -43.61 23.63 -6.85
C SER A 292 -42.58 22.60 -7.31
N PRO A 293 -41.79 21.98 -6.41
CA PRO A 293 -40.63 21.15 -6.79
C PRO A 293 -40.99 19.97 -7.71
N VAL A 294 -42.12 19.30 -7.50
CA VAL A 294 -42.55 18.16 -8.31
C VAL A 294 -42.93 18.59 -9.72
N GLU A 295 -43.62 19.71 -9.90
CA GLU A 295 -43.99 20.26 -11.21
C GLU A 295 -42.73 20.75 -11.96
N ALA A 296 -41.82 21.42 -11.25
CA ALA A 296 -40.52 21.85 -11.79
C ALA A 296 -39.70 20.65 -12.25
N TYR A 297 -39.70 19.54 -11.50
CA TYR A 297 -39.04 18.29 -11.86
C TYR A 297 -39.61 17.70 -13.16
N GLN A 298 -40.95 17.61 -13.27
CA GLN A 298 -41.61 17.11 -14.50
C GLN A 298 -41.25 17.96 -15.72
N THR A 299 -41.25 19.28 -15.55
CA THR A 299 -40.93 20.22 -16.64
C THR A 299 -39.48 20.09 -17.07
N GLU A 300 -38.53 19.96 -16.12
CA GLU A 300 -37.12 19.88 -16.38
C GLU A 300 -36.68 18.54 -16.98
N THR A 301 -37.22 17.45 -16.48
CA THR A 301 -36.76 16.09 -16.82
C THR A 301 -37.61 15.39 -17.85
N GLY A 302 -38.86 15.82 -18.08
CA GLY A 302 -39.87 15.14 -18.88
C GLY A 302 -40.37 13.82 -18.27
N LYS A 303 -39.95 13.50 -17.04
CA LYS A 303 -40.39 12.30 -16.32
C LYS A 303 -41.69 12.55 -15.55
N VAL A 304 -42.49 11.49 -15.35
CA VAL A 304 -43.61 11.57 -14.41
C VAL A 304 -43.04 11.82 -13.01
N GLY A 305 -43.40 12.98 -12.44
CA GLY A 305 -42.86 13.43 -11.15
C GLY A 305 -43.59 12.82 -9.96
N SER A 306 -42.80 12.36 -9.02
CA SER A 306 -43.24 12.10 -7.65
C SER A 306 -42.21 12.62 -6.66
N PRO A 307 -42.55 12.89 -5.40
CA PRO A 307 -41.57 13.28 -4.40
C PRO A 307 -40.39 12.28 -4.31
N GLY A 308 -40.66 10.98 -4.37
CA GLY A 308 -39.65 9.92 -4.36
C GLY A 308 -38.70 10.02 -5.54
N ALA A 309 -39.22 10.12 -6.78
CA ALA A 309 -38.41 10.21 -7.98
C ALA A 309 -37.48 11.45 -7.99
N LEU A 310 -37.97 12.59 -7.46
CA LEU A 310 -37.17 13.79 -7.32
C LEU A 310 -36.04 13.59 -6.31
N VAL A 311 -36.31 12.96 -5.18
CA VAL A 311 -35.30 12.67 -4.13
C VAL A 311 -34.26 11.67 -4.63
N ASP A 312 -34.69 10.64 -5.34
CA ASP A 312 -33.78 9.63 -5.93
C ASP A 312 -32.85 10.25 -6.96
N ASP A 313 -33.37 11.05 -7.89
CA ASP A 313 -32.56 11.73 -8.92
C ASP A 313 -31.60 12.79 -8.29
N LEU A 314 -32.02 13.50 -7.24
CA LEU A 314 -31.14 14.40 -6.50
C LEU A 314 -30.01 13.63 -5.81
N THR A 315 -30.36 12.52 -5.15
CA THR A 315 -29.39 11.64 -4.49
C THR A 315 -28.37 11.10 -5.47
N LEU A 316 -28.84 10.66 -6.65
CA LEU A 316 -27.98 10.18 -7.73
C LEU A 316 -27.04 11.28 -8.26
N ALA A 317 -27.57 12.50 -8.46
CA ALA A 317 -26.76 13.63 -8.93
C ALA A 317 -25.67 14.04 -7.91
N LEU A 318 -26.03 14.08 -6.62
CA LEU A 318 -25.07 14.32 -5.53
C LEU A 318 -24.01 13.21 -5.46
N THR A 319 -24.44 11.95 -5.51
CA THR A 319 -23.54 10.79 -5.47
C THR A 319 -22.52 10.86 -6.61
N ARG A 320 -22.98 11.09 -7.84
CA ARG A 320 -22.10 11.20 -8.99
C ARG A 320 -21.09 12.34 -8.86
N ALA A 321 -21.50 13.51 -8.41
CA ALA A 321 -20.61 14.64 -8.22
C ALA A 321 -19.58 14.38 -7.10
N ILE A 322 -19.99 13.74 -6.02
CA ILE A 322 -19.10 13.34 -4.92
C ILE A 322 -18.08 12.32 -5.44
N GLU A 323 -18.51 11.28 -6.16
CA GLU A 323 -17.63 10.25 -6.71
C GLU A 323 -16.56 10.83 -7.66
N GLU A 324 -16.94 11.76 -8.54
CA GLU A 324 -15.99 12.43 -9.44
C GLU A 324 -14.89 13.20 -8.67
N LEU A 325 -15.25 13.86 -7.57
CA LEU A 325 -14.32 14.63 -6.74
C LEU A 325 -13.53 13.76 -5.75
N THR A 326 -14.09 12.64 -5.28
CA THR A 326 -13.41 11.73 -4.34
C THR A 326 -12.55 10.68 -5.02
N ARG A 327 -12.67 10.52 -6.33
CA ARG A 327 -11.93 9.54 -7.12
C ARG A 327 -10.42 9.52 -6.84
N PRO A 328 -9.70 10.64 -6.67
CA PRO A 328 -8.30 10.64 -6.30
C PRO A 328 -8.01 9.98 -4.94
N ILE A 329 -8.78 10.30 -3.92
CA ILE A 329 -8.61 9.71 -2.56
C ILE A 329 -9.02 8.25 -2.55
N ASP A 330 -10.07 7.88 -3.27
CA ASP A 330 -10.51 6.49 -3.38
C ASP A 330 -9.49 5.65 -4.14
N ALA A 331 -8.83 6.20 -5.17
CA ALA A 331 -7.72 5.54 -5.84
C ALA A 331 -6.58 5.20 -4.87
N ILE A 332 -6.20 6.13 -3.98
CA ILE A 332 -5.18 5.90 -2.94
C ILE A 332 -5.62 4.76 -2.00
N LYS A 333 -6.88 4.81 -1.53
CA LYS A 333 -7.43 3.80 -0.61
C LYS A 333 -7.55 2.41 -1.26
N HIS A 334 -8.03 2.36 -2.50
CA HIS A 334 -8.18 1.12 -3.25
C HIS A 334 -6.84 0.50 -3.61
N GLN A 335 -5.87 1.28 -4.03
CA GLN A 335 -4.53 0.79 -4.31
C GLN A 335 -3.89 0.18 -3.06
N ALA A 336 -4.09 0.78 -1.89
CA ALA A 336 -3.64 0.21 -0.62
C ALA A 336 -4.34 -1.11 -0.26
N LYS A 337 -5.58 -1.33 -0.74
CA LYS A 337 -6.36 -2.56 -0.45
C LYS A 337 -6.16 -3.67 -1.48
N THR A 338 -6.04 -3.32 -2.77
CA THR A 338 -6.05 -4.30 -3.87
C THR A 338 -4.67 -4.81 -4.23
N VAL A 339 -3.64 -4.06 -3.92
CA VAL A 339 -2.27 -4.51 -4.13
C VAL A 339 -1.67 -4.86 -2.78
N THR A 340 -2.02 -6.02 -2.28
CA THR A 340 -1.03 -6.79 -1.56
C THR A 340 0.00 -7.20 -2.62
N VAL A 341 0.89 -6.30 -2.98
CA VAL A 341 2.15 -6.70 -3.58
C VAL A 341 2.84 -7.48 -2.48
N GLY A 342 2.53 -8.77 -2.43
CA GLY A 342 3.38 -9.68 -1.76
C GLY A 342 4.74 -9.48 -2.41
N ILE A 343 5.59 -8.66 -1.83
CA ILE A 343 7.01 -8.82 -2.02
C ILE A 343 7.18 -10.26 -1.64
N SER A 344 7.41 -11.12 -2.64
CA SER A 344 7.75 -12.48 -2.33
C SER A 344 9.04 -12.38 -1.53
N ARG A 345 8.91 -12.43 -0.25
CA ARG A 345 9.97 -12.68 0.71
C ARG A 345 10.38 -14.14 0.55
N SER A 346 10.72 -14.54 -0.65
CA SER A 346 11.50 -15.73 -0.84
C SER A 346 12.90 -15.35 -0.38
N ASP A 347 13.09 -15.36 0.91
CA ASP A 347 14.37 -15.66 1.47
C ASP A 347 14.75 -17.02 0.84
N GLU A 348 15.74 -17.06 -0.03
CA GLU A 348 16.20 -18.31 -0.64
C GLU A 348 16.50 -19.33 0.47
N GLY A 349 17.03 -18.85 1.60
CA GLY A 349 17.20 -19.64 2.81
C GLY A 349 15.93 -20.23 3.43
N VAL A 350 14.73 -19.72 3.14
CA VAL A 350 13.47 -20.32 3.63
C VAL A 350 13.12 -21.60 2.87
N LEU A 351 13.29 -21.57 1.54
CA LEU A 351 13.00 -22.74 0.72
C LEU A 351 14.05 -23.85 0.90
N ASP A 352 15.28 -23.52 1.24
CA ASP A 352 16.37 -24.48 1.46
C ASP A 352 16.31 -25.18 2.82
N ARG A 353 15.37 -24.79 3.70
CA ARG A 353 15.19 -25.45 5.01
C ARG A 353 14.65 -26.86 4.86
N ALA A 354 15.24 -27.80 5.58
CA ALA A 354 14.90 -29.22 5.49
C ALA A 354 13.40 -29.48 5.76
N LEU A 355 12.81 -28.80 6.74
CA LEU A 355 11.38 -28.94 7.04
C LEU A 355 10.50 -28.40 5.91
N VAL A 356 10.90 -27.32 5.25
CA VAL A 356 10.17 -26.76 4.10
C VAL A 356 10.28 -27.69 2.90
N GLN A 357 11.46 -28.22 2.62
CA GLN A 357 11.67 -29.22 1.57
C GLN A 357 10.81 -30.47 1.82
N ALA A 358 10.76 -30.98 3.05
CA ALA A 358 9.91 -32.13 3.40
C ALA A 358 8.41 -31.86 3.13
N VAL A 359 7.94 -30.62 3.28
CA VAL A 359 6.56 -30.23 2.93
C VAL A 359 6.34 -30.25 1.42
N LEU A 360 7.31 -29.75 0.64
CA LEU A 360 7.24 -29.74 -0.82
C LEU A 360 7.34 -31.16 -1.39
N ASP A 361 8.24 -32.00 -0.85
CA ASP A 361 8.44 -33.41 -1.25
C ASP A 361 7.22 -34.26 -0.93
N ALA A 362 6.45 -33.90 0.10
CA ALA A 362 5.16 -34.53 0.40
C ALA A 362 4.05 -34.15 -0.61
N GLY A 363 4.38 -33.41 -1.67
CA GLY A 363 3.48 -33.07 -2.78
C GLY A 363 2.61 -31.84 -2.54
N THR A 364 2.87 -31.07 -1.48
CA THR A 364 2.20 -29.78 -1.29
C THR A 364 2.73 -28.78 -2.31
N GLY A 365 1.85 -28.24 -3.16
CA GLY A 365 2.22 -27.24 -4.15
C GLY A 365 2.71 -25.94 -3.50
N ARG A 366 3.79 -25.36 -4.04
CA ARG A 366 4.33 -24.08 -3.56
C ARG A 366 3.28 -22.95 -3.57
N ASP A 367 2.36 -22.99 -4.53
CA ASP A 367 1.24 -22.06 -4.70
C ASP A 367 0.15 -22.18 -3.63
N ALA A 368 0.14 -23.30 -2.89
CA ALA A 368 -0.78 -23.55 -1.76
C ALA A 368 -0.18 -23.17 -0.39
N LEU A 369 1.07 -22.71 -0.35
CA LEU A 369 1.75 -22.31 0.89
C LEU A 369 1.91 -20.79 0.94
N SER A 370 1.30 -20.17 1.96
CA SER A 370 1.51 -18.75 2.22
C SER A 370 2.96 -18.49 2.66
N TYR A 371 3.45 -17.27 2.46
CA TYR A 371 4.76 -16.88 2.99
C TYR A 371 4.84 -17.08 4.51
N ARG A 372 3.77 -16.74 5.23
CA ARG A 372 3.70 -16.91 6.69
C ARG A 372 3.90 -18.39 7.07
N THR A 373 3.23 -19.29 6.35
CA THR A 373 3.41 -20.75 6.54
C THR A 373 4.86 -21.18 6.33
N LEU A 374 5.48 -20.74 5.23
CA LEU A 374 6.87 -21.08 4.92
C LEU A 374 7.84 -20.50 5.96
N LYS A 375 7.62 -19.28 6.42
CA LYS A 375 8.45 -18.64 7.43
C LYS A 375 8.37 -19.37 8.76
N VAL A 376 7.17 -19.74 9.21
CA VAL A 376 6.97 -20.52 10.45
C VAL A 376 7.66 -21.88 10.35
N LEU A 377 7.57 -22.55 9.20
CA LEU A 377 8.27 -23.83 8.97
C LEU A 377 9.78 -23.66 9.02
N ALA A 378 10.32 -22.59 8.41
CA ALA A 378 11.74 -22.29 8.44
C ALA A 378 12.25 -21.94 9.85
N ASP A 379 11.43 -21.24 10.63
CA ASP A 379 11.76 -20.90 12.02
C ASP A 379 11.67 -22.13 12.96
N LEU A 380 10.79 -23.09 12.66
CA LEU A 380 10.70 -24.37 13.37
C LEU A 380 11.81 -25.36 12.98
N ASP A 381 12.39 -25.24 11.79
CA ASP A 381 13.39 -26.16 11.24
C ASP A 381 14.54 -26.49 12.21
N PRO A 382 15.17 -25.50 12.92
CA PRO A 382 16.24 -25.80 13.86
C PRO A 382 15.82 -26.64 15.07
N ALA A 383 14.52 -26.77 15.34
CA ALA A 383 13.98 -27.60 16.41
C ALA A 383 13.75 -29.05 15.99
N ILE A 384 13.72 -29.33 14.68
CA ILE A 384 13.39 -30.62 14.10
C ILE A 384 14.65 -31.49 13.96
N ASP A 385 14.60 -32.68 14.49
CA ASP A 385 15.63 -33.72 14.31
C ASP A 385 15.35 -34.55 13.03
N ALA A 386 14.09 -34.98 12.83
CA ALA A 386 13.69 -35.72 11.65
C ALA A 386 12.20 -35.61 11.35
N VAL A 387 11.87 -35.64 10.04
CA VAL A 387 10.51 -35.91 9.55
C VAL A 387 10.40 -37.41 9.27
N VAL A 388 9.52 -38.11 10.00
CA VAL A 388 9.44 -39.59 9.98
C VAL A 388 8.24 -40.13 9.19
N GLY A 389 7.39 -39.25 8.70
CA GLY A 389 6.26 -39.60 7.84
C GLY A 389 5.28 -38.45 7.69
N TYR A 390 4.36 -38.58 6.74
CA TYR A 390 3.31 -37.60 6.51
C TYR A 390 1.99 -38.23 6.09
N THR A 391 0.90 -37.48 6.30
CA THR A 391 -0.41 -37.73 5.71
C THR A 391 -0.93 -36.45 5.09
N ARG A 392 -1.23 -36.45 3.81
CA ARG A 392 -1.82 -35.34 3.09
C ARG A 392 -3.32 -35.51 2.96
N TYR A 393 -4.05 -34.47 3.27
CA TYR A 393 -5.51 -34.46 3.24
C TYR A 393 -6.01 -33.42 2.25
N ARG A 394 -7.15 -33.70 1.59
CA ARG A 394 -7.94 -32.76 0.81
C ARG A 394 -9.19 -32.38 1.60
N ILE A 395 -9.59 -31.13 1.54
CA ILE A 395 -10.83 -30.60 2.13
C ILE A 395 -11.79 -30.27 1.01
N GLU A 396 -13.06 -30.69 1.15
CA GLU A 396 -14.14 -30.43 0.20
C GLU A 396 -15.35 -29.90 0.96
N GLY A 397 -16.05 -28.89 0.36
CA GLY A 397 -17.17 -28.19 0.97
C GLY A 397 -16.75 -27.11 1.97
N GLU A 398 -17.74 -26.42 2.51
CA GLU A 398 -17.55 -25.30 3.43
C GLU A 398 -18.35 -25.46 4.73
N GLY A 399 -17.94 -24.74 5.78
CA GLY A 399 -18.65 -24.64 7.05
C GLY A 399 -18.77 -25.95 7.79
N ALA A 400 -19.95 -26.24 8.34
CA ALA A 400 -20.19 -27.42 9.17
C ALA A 400 -20.24 -28.74 8.38
N ALA A 401 -20.55 -28.65 7.09
CA ALA A 401 -20.65 -29.81 6.19
C ALA A 401 -19.33 -30.16 5.50
N ALA A 402 -18.24 -29.42 5.77
CA ALA A 402 -16.94 -29.69 5.16
C ALA A 402 -16.44 -31.10 5.50
N THR A 403 -15.95 -31.80 4.48
CA THR A 403 -15.38 -33.14 4.57
C THR A 403 -13.88 -33.09 4.31
N ILE A 404 -13.20 -34.12 4.80
CA ILE A 404 -11.76 -34.27 4.64
C ILE A 404 -11.45 -35.72 4.22
N THR A 405 -10.63 -35.85 3.19
CA THR A 405 -10.21 -37.14 2.65
C THR A 405 -8.68 -37.25 2.62
N ILE A 406 -8.16 -38.47 2.70
CA ILE A 406 -6.73 -38.76 2.62
C ILE A 406 -6.35 -38.85 1.14
N VAL A 407 -5.33 -38.08 0.75
CA VAL A 407 -4.80 -38.06 -0.63
C VAL A 407 -3.56 -38.92 -0.75
N ASP A 408 -2.64 -38.82 0.25
CA ASP A 408 -1.38 -39.53 0.23
C ASP A 408 -0.81 -39.77 1.64
N ARG A 409 0.06 -40.79 1.78
CA ARG A 409 0.76 -41.14 3.03
C ARG A 409 2.13 -41.73 2.75
N ALA A 410 3.09 -41.35 3.57
CA ALA A 410 4.40 -41.97 3.54
C ALA A 410 5.02 -42.15 4.95
N GLY A 411 6.05 -42.97 5.01
CA GLY A 411 6.77 -43.25 6.24
C GLY A 411 5.86 -43.85 7.33
N LEU A 412 6.06 -43.44 8.56
CA LEU A 412 5.31 -43.89 9.73
C LEU A 412 3.78 -43.78 9.58
N SER A 413 3.32 -42.82 8.78
CA SER A 413 1.87 -42.56 8.59
C SER A 413 1.12 -43.73 7.90
N ARG A 414 1.83 -44.61 7.20
CA ARG A 414 1.21 -45.80 6.56
C ARG A 414 0.64 -46.77 7.58
N ASP A 415 1.33 -46.91 8.72
CA ASP A 415 0.99 -47.88 9.78
C ASP A 415 0.10 -47.25 10.88
N VAL A 416 -0.19 -45.95 10.78
CA VAL A 416 -1.00 -45.22 11.77
C VAL A 416 -2.42 -45.04 11.24
N PRO A 417 -3.46 -45.66 11.88
CA PRO A 417 -4.83 -45.46 11.46
C PRO A 417 -5.27 -43.99 11.63
N SER A 418 -5.89 -43.43 10.61
CA SER A 418 -6.43 -42.09 10.67
C SER A 418 -7.91 -42.09 11.07
N ARG A 419 -8.30 -41.14 11.94
CA ARG A 419 -9.71 -40.93 12.26
C ARG A 419 -10.55 -40.64 11.00
N VAL A 420 -9.98 -39.99 10.00
CA VAL A 420 -10.64 -39.61 8.74
C VAL A 420 -11.19 -40.86 8.00
N GLU A 421 -10.56 -42.03 8.15
CA GLU A 421 -11.03 -43.28 7.54
C GLU A 421 -12.37 -43.78 8.11
N ARG A 422 -12.67 -43.42 9.36
CA ARG A 422 -13.92 -43.77 10.05
C ARG A 422 -14.95 -42.66 10.01
N ASN A 423 -14.50 -41.42 10.00
CA ASN A 423 -15.35 -40.25 10.00
C ASN A 423 -14.71 -39.11 9.15
N PRO A 424 -15.21 -38.89 7.92
CA PRO A 424 -14.65 -37.91 7.00
C PRO A 424 -15.05 -36.44 7.31
N VAL A 425 -15.85 -36.21 8.35
CA VAL A 425 -16.23 -34.83 8.73
C VAL A 425 -15.00 -34.08 9.22
N LEU A 426 -14.83 -32.86 8.73
CA LEU A 426 -13.76 -31.95 9.16
C LEU A 426 -14.06 -31.39 10.56
N ILE A 427 -13.43 -31.95 11.58
CA ILE A 427 -13.63 -31.59 13.00
C ILE A 427 -12.31 -31.55 13.79
N GLY A 428 -12.35 -30.95 14.99
CA GLY A 428 -11.23 -30.93 15.93
C GLY A 428 -10.06 -30.09 15.42
N THR A 429 -8.83 -30.54 15.69
CA THR A 429 -7.59 -29.83 15.35
C THR A 429 -7.47 -29.53 13.85
N LYS A 430 -7.89 -30.45 12.98
CA LYS A 430 -7.85 -30.21 11.53
C LYS A 430 -8.81 -29.09 11.11
N ARG A 431 -9.99 -29.00 11.72
CA ARG A 431 -10.93 -27.88 11.48
C ARG A 431 -10.36 -26.56 11.99
N ARG A 432 -9.73 -26.57 13.15
CA ARG A 432 -9.06 -25.40 13.70
C ARG A 432 -7.98 -24.89 12.72
N VAL A 433 -7.08 -25.75 12.28
CA VAL A 433 -6.02 -25.41 11.31
C VAL A 433 -6.60 -24.89 10.00
N ALA A 434 -7.69 -25.50 9.51
CA ALA A 434 -8.35 -25.05 8.28
C ALA A 434 -8.95 -23.64 8.42
N ASN A 435 -9.51 -23.31 9.58
CA ASN A 435 -10.13 -22.00 9.84
C ASN A 435 -9.08 -20.91 10.12
N GLU A 436 -8.07 -21.22 10.93
CA GLU A 436 -7.02 -20.28 11.33
C GLU A 436 -5.97 -20.06 10.23
N GLN A 437 -5.83 -21.04 9.30
CA GLN A 437 -4.84 -21.06 8.21
C GLN A 437 -3.40 -20.92 8.73
N GLU A 438 -3.14 -21.42 9.93
CA GLU A 438 -1.86 -21.34 10.62
C GLU A 438 -1.23 -22.72 10.82
N VAL A 439 0.12 -22.75 10.83
CA VAL A 439 0.88 -23.94 11.20
C VAL A 439 0.65 -24.25 12.68
N LEU A 440 0.36 -25.49 13.00
CA LEU A 440 0.13 -25.92 14.39
C LEU A 440 1.01 -27.10 14.75
N VAL A 441 1.78 -26.96 15.83
CA VAL A 441 2.54 -28.04 16.46
C VAL A 441 1.68 -28.67 17.55
N ALA A 442 1.59 -29.98 17.56
CA ALA A 442 0.79 -30.70 18.54
C ALA A 442 1.40 -32.07 18.93
N ARG A 443 0.89 -32.64 20.02
CA ARG A 443 1.23 -33.98 20.47
C ARG A 443 -0.03 -34.88 20.46
N GLY A 444 0.07 -36.07 19.89
CA GLY A 444 -1.00 -37.03 19.90
C GLY A 444 -1.34 -37.50 21.33
N ARG A 445 -2.65 -37.48 21.69
CA ARG A 445 -3.09 -37.82 23.04
C ARG A 445 -2.93 -39.32 23.35
N SER A 446 -3.07 -40.20 22.34
CA SER A 446 -3.06 -41.66 22.53
C SER A 446 -1.66 -42.26 22.48
N ASP A 447 -0.75 -41.66 21.73
CA ASP A 447 0.54 -42.23 21.39
C ASP A 447 1.74 -41.30 21.67
N GLY A 448 1.49 -40.10 22.14
CA GLY A 448 2.52 -39.12 22.48
C GLY A 448 3.35 -38.58 21.29
N ARG A 449 3.01 -38.95 20.06
CA ARG A 449 3.76 -38.54 18.86
C ARG A 449 3.62 -37.05 18.59
N THR A 450 4.70 -36.45 18.17
CA THR A 450 4.72 -35.06 17.79
C THR A 450 4.40 -34.88 16.31
N VAL A 451 3.54 -33.90 16.01
CA VAL A 451 3.04 -33.65 14.66
C VAL A 451 3.01 -32.14 14.38
N ILE A 452 3.17 -31.79 13.10
CA ILE A 452 2.98 -30.43 12.58
C ILE A 452 1.85 -30.50 11.55
N PHE A 453 0.85 -29.64 11.72
CA PHE A 453 -0.20 -29.43 10.74
C PHE A 453 0.16 -28.22 9.89
N VAL A 454 0.17 -28.39 8.57
CA VAL A 454 0.47 -27.34 7.59
C VAL A 454 -0.77 -27.14 6.72
N PRO A 455 -1.42 -25.95 6.74
CA PRO A 455 -2.57 -25.68 5.88
C PRO A 455 -2.14 -25.45 4.44
N GLU A 456 -2.87 -26.03 3.48
CA GLU A 456 -2.78 -25.73 2.05
C GLU A 456 -3.91 -24.75 1.69
N VAL A 457 -3.54 -23.50 1.32
CA VAL A 457 -4.49 -22.42 1.09
C VAL A 457 -4.46 -21.99 -0.38
N LYS A 458 -5.61 -21.93 -1.04
CA LYS A 458 -5.77 -21.41 -2.40
C LYS A 458 -6.94 -20.43 -2.44
N ALA A 459 -6.75 -19.28 -3.09
CA ALA A 459 -7.78 -18.26 -3.22
C ALA A 459 -8.47 -17.88 -1.88
N GLY A 460 -7.69 -17.83 -0.78
CA GLY A 460 -8.20 -17.47 0.54
C GLY A 460 -8.91 -18.60 1.32
N SER A 461 -9.08 -19.77 0.72
CA SER A 461 -9.72 -20.94 1.36
C SER A 461 -8.73 -22.07 1.57
N THR A 462 -8.88 -22.83 2.68
CA THR A 462 -8.06 -24.01 2.94
C THR A 462 -8.59 -25.19 2.12
N VAL A 463 -7.79 -25.64 1.15
CA VAL A 463 -8.12 -26.75 0.25
C VAL A 463 -7.54 -28.09 0.70
N GLY A 464 -6.62 -28.07 1.65
CA GLY A 464 -5.97 -29.27 2.17
C GLY A 464 -5.20 -29.01 3.45
N ILE A 465 -4.73 -30.08 4.06
CA ILE A 465 -3.84 -30.06 5.23
C ILE A 465 -2.78 -31.14 5.04
N LEU A 466 -1.52 -30.77 5.21
CA LEU A 466 -0.44 -31.74 5.37
C LEU A 466 -0.17 -31.92 6.87
N LEU A 467 -0.20 -33.17 7.33
CA LEU A 467 0.20 -33.57 8.68
C LEU A 467 1.57 -34.25 8.60
N LEU A 468 2.59 -33.64 9.17
CA LEU A 468 3.92 -34.22 9.32
C LEU A 468 4.05 -34.91 10.68
N HIS A 469 4.58 -36.10 10.72
CA HIS A 469 5.11 -36.74 11.93
C HIS A 469 6.57 -36.37 12.07
N VAL A 470 6.93 -35.68 13.15
CA VAL A 470 8.27 -35.15 13.39
C VAL A 470 8.87 -35.70 14.70
N LYS A 471 10.19 -35.77 14.73
CA LYS A 471 10.96 -35.90 15.96
C LYS A 471 11.62 -34.55 16.21
N PHE A 472 11.48 -34.01 17.42
CA PHE A 472 12.23 -32.84 17.86
C PHE A 472 13.58 -33.28 18.46
N HIS A 473 14.58 -32.44 18.36
CA HIS A 473 15.74 -32.57 19.23
C HIS A 473 15.28 -32.58 20.70
N GLU A 474 15.99 -33.26 21.57
CA GLU A 474 15.64 -33.24 22.99
C GLU A 474 15.90 -31.89 23.60
N PHE A 475 17.09 -31.31 23.37
CA PHE A 475 17.49 -30.00 23.81
C PHE A 475 18.21 -29.25 22.69
N ARG A 476 18.14 -27.93 22.72
CA ARG A 476 18.88 -27.04 21.80
C ARG A 476 19.48 -25.85 22.56
N PRO A 477 20.56 -25.22 22.05
CA PRO A 477 21.12 -24.02 22.66
C PRO A 477 20.07 -22.92 22.83
N ALA A 478 20.18 -22.14 23.91
CA ALA A 478 19.21 -21.11 24.28
C ALA A 478 18.95 -20.08 23.16
N ASN A 479 19.99 -19.63 22.48
CA ASN A 479 19.89 -18.69 21.36
C ASN A 479 19.10 -19.28 20.16
N VAL A 480 19.24 -20.57 19.91
CA VAL A 480 18.48 -21.27 18.86
C VAL A 480 17.02 -21.36 19.28
N MET A 481 16.72 -21.79 20.50
CA MET A 481 15.35 -21.89 21.00
C MET A 481 14.65 -20.55 21.08
N ARG A 482 15.36 -19.50 21.47
CA ARG A 482 14.82 -18.14 21.39
C ARG A 482 14.34 -17.79 19.98
N GLY A 483 15.16 -18.02 18.95
CA GLY A 483 14.77 -17.77 17.55
C GLY A 483 13.57 -18.61 17.11
N VAL A 484 13.53 -19.88 17.47
CA VAL A 484 12.39 -20.79 17.18
C VAL A 484 11.11 -20.30 17.85
N LEU A 485 11.16 -19.91 19.12
CA LEU A 485 9.99 -19.44 19.86
C LEU A 485 9.49 -18.07 19.38
N GLN A 486 10.40 -17.19 18.92
CA GLN A 486 10.04 -15.92 18.29
C GLN A 486 9.31 -16.12 16.96
N GLY A 487 9.75 -17.09 16.17
CA GLY A 487 9.16 -17.40 14.86
C GLY A 487 7.87 -18.21 14.92
N TYR A 488 7.61 -18.94 16.00
CA TYR A 488 6.43 -19.76 16.15
C TYR A 488 5.46 -19.18 17.19
N ASP A 489 4.27 -18.74 16.74
CA ASP A 489 3.15 -18.22 17.58
C ASP A 489 3.58 -17.14 18.59
N ARG A 490 4.67 -16.42 18.31
CA ARG A 490 5.24 -15.40 19.23
C ARG A 490 5.40 -15.95 20.66
N ARG A 491 5.75 -17.23 20.79
CA ARG A 491 5.82 -17.92 22.08
C ARG A 491 6.88 -17.31 23.00
N TYR A 492 7.96 -16.77 22.43
CA TYR A 492 8.99 -16.11 23.24
C TYR A 492 8.47 -14.85 23.92
N GLU A 493 7.82 -13.96 23.18
CA GLU A 493 7.24 -12.72 23.73
C GLU A 493 6.17 -13.04 24.78
N ARG A 494 5.29 -14.00 24.47
CA ARG A 494 4.28 -14.47 25.43
C ARG A 494 4.89 -15.08 26.68
N LEU A 495 6.04 -15.76 26.56
CA LEU A 495 6.76 -16.29 27.71
C LEU A 495 7.37 -15.15 28.55
N VAL A 496 7.95 -14.13 27.91
CA VAL A 496 8.44 -12.92 28.59
C VAL A 496 7.31 -12.27 29.38
N ASP A 497 6.15 -12.07 28.74
CA ASP A 497 4.98 -11.46 29.38
C ASP A 497 4.54 -12.26 30.61
N TRP A 498 4.37 -13.58 30.49
CA TRP A 498 3.96 -14.44 31.60
C TRP A 498 4.96 -14.49 32.76
N VAL A 499 6.27 -14.50 32.46
CA VAL A 499 7.29 -14.48 33.51
C VAL A 499 7.30 -13.12 34.21
N SER A 500 7.17 -12.02 33.46
CA SER A 500 7.14 -10.64 34.02
C SER A 500 5.88 -10.38 34.85
N GLU A 501 4.71 -10.86 34.41
CA GLU A 501 3.44 -10.78 35.18
C GLU A 501 3.53 -11.43 36.57
N THR A 502 4.46 -12.36 36.76
CA THR A 502 4.71 -13.03 38.04
C THR A 502 5.93 -12.46 38.78
N GLU A 503 6.34 -11.24 38.40
CA GLU A 503 7.54 -10.54 38.98
C GLU A 503 8.83 -11.33 38.85
N GLY A 504 8.92 -12.24 37.87
CA GLY A 504 10.11 -13.00 37.54
C GLY A 504 10.98 -12.29 36.50
N GLU A 505 12.25 -12.66 36.47
CA GLU A 505 13.18 -12.25 35.41
C GLU A 505 13.39 -13.39 34.43
N LEU A 506 13.13 -13.16 33.14
CA LEU A 506 13.37 -14.14 32.10
C LEU A 506 14.87 -14.33 31.88
N ARG A 507 15.35 -15.54 32.12
CA ARG A 507 16.73 -15.95 31.84
C ARG A 507 16.72 -16.91 30.66
N ASP A 508 17.30 -16.46 29.55
CA ASP A 508 17.35 -17.23 28.30
C ASP A 508 18.11 -18.56 28.44
N ASP A 509 19.09 -18.64 29.33
CA ASP A 509 19.89 -19.84 29.56
C ASP A 509 19.03 -21.06 29.93
N LEU A 510 17.91 -20.85 30.63
CA LEU A 510 16.97 -21.91 31.00
C LEU A 510 16.30 -22.56 29.79
N LEU A 511 16.18 -21.86 28.66
CA LEU A 511 15.61 -22.45 27.42
C LEU A 511 16.40 -23.68 26.97
N ALA A 512 17.70 -23.75 27.22
CA ALA A 512 18.53 -24.89 26.86
C ALA A 512 18.32 -26.13 27.75
N SER A 513 17.68 -25.96 28.90
CA SER A 513 17.43 -27.04 29.89
C SER A 513 16.02 -27.62 29.80
N ILE A 514 15.15 -27.04 28.97
CA ILE A 514 13.76 -27.50 28.79
C ILE A 514 13.67 -28.27 27.48
N PRO A 515 13.00 -29.48 27.48
CA PRO A 515 12.80 -30.20 26.24
C PRO A 515 12.10 -29.36 25.16
N VAL A 516 12.63 -29.41 23.93
CA VAL A 516 12.13 -28.63 22.78
C VAL A 516 10.64 -28.85 22.57
N ALA A 517 10.18 -30.10 22.66
CA ALA A 517 8.77 -30.45 22.52
C ALA A 517 7.87 -29.76 23.56
N ASP A 518 8.37 -29.59 24.79
CA ASP A 518 7.62 -28.94 25.86
C ASP A 518 7.56 -27.43 25.63
N LEU A 519 8.66 -26.79 25.21
CA LEU A 519 8.69 -25.37 24.84
C LEU A 519 7.70 -25.04 23.71
N LEU A 520 7.47 -25.97 22.77
CA LEU A 520 6.62 -25.73 21.59
C LEU A 520 5.15 -26.14 21.82
N ILE A 521 4.84 -27.07 22.73
CA ILE A 521 3.52 -27.69 22.83
C ILE A 521 2.80 -27.36 24.14
N GLN A 522 3.52 -27.25 25.26
CA GLN A 522 2.88 -26.97 26.55
C GLN A 522 2.27 -25.55 26.58
N PRO A 523 1.20 -25.33 27.35
CA PRO A 523 0.71 -23.98 27.63
C PRO A 523 1.83 -23.06 28.13
N ILE A 524 1.87 -21.81 27.67
CA ILE A 524 2.92 -20.86 28.05
C ILE A 524 2.97 -20.66 29.55
N SER A 525 1.83 -20.66 30.23
CA SER A 525 1.73 -20.56 31.69
C SER A 525 2.50 -21.69 32.42
N GLU A 526 2.41 -22.92 31.92
CA GLU A 526 3.11 -24.08 32.49
C GLU A 526 4.62 -24.01 32.21
N VAL A 527 5.00 -23.52 31.02
CA VAL A 527 6.41 -23.30 30.68
C VAL A 527 7.01 -22.20 31.56
N ALA A 528 6.29 -21.08 31.77
CA ALA A 528 6.72 -19.96 32.61
C ALA A 528 6.97 -20.37 34.08
N ASP A 529 6.28 -21.38 34.60
CA ASP A 529 6.49 -21.90 35.95
C ASP A 529 7.93 -22.40 36.20
N ARG A 530 8.69 -22.70 35.14
CA ARG A 530 10.12 -23.08 35.24
C ARG A 530 11.01 -21.92 35.71
N TRP A 531 10.58 -20.67 35.51
CA TRP A 531 11.30 -19.45 35.95
C TRP A 531 10.92 -19.02 37.37
N ARG A 532 9.93 -19.65 37.99
CA ARG A 532 9.54 -19.38 39.37
C ARG A 532 10.39 -20.11 40.42
N ARG A 533 11.33 -20.95 40.02
CA ARG A 533 12.16 -21.80 40.91
C ARG A 533 13.58 -21.32 41.03
#